data_1dee6a20aaaddd7df70ab1d56739207d
#
_entry.id   1dee6a20aaaddd7df70ab1d56739207d
#
_cell.length_a   1.000
_cell.length_b   1.000
_cell.length_c   1.000
_cell.angle_alpha   90.00
_cell.angle_beta   90.00
_cell.angle_gamma   90.00
#
_symmetry.space_group_name_H-M   'P 1'
#
loop_
_entity.id
_entity.type
_entity.pdbx_description
1 polymer ?
#
loop_
_entity_poly.entity_id
_entity_poly.type
_entity_poly.pdbx_seq_one_letter_code
_entity_poly.pdbx_strand_id
1 'polypeptide(L)'
;MKILVVGDVVGNPGRKTLYAYLEKMGDKYDFIIVNGENSAGGFGITTKIADEFFSKKIDVITSGNHIWDKKEIYTYLEASDRLLRPLNYPKGTTPGKGYTVVESRKGVKVGVISAQ
;
A
#
# COMPACT_ATOMS: atom_id res chain seq x y z
N MET A 1 -19.74 6.98 0.77
CA MET A 1 -18.58 6.23 0.25
C MET A 1 -18.02 5.33 1.34
N LYS A 2 -17.74 4.07 1.00
CA LYS A 2 -17.12 3.11 1.94
C LYS A 2 -15.65 2.93 1.62
N ILE A 3 -14.81 3.17 2.62
CA ILE A 3 -13.36 2.99 2.52
C ILE A 3 -12.94 1.87 3.46
N LEU A 4 -12.19 0.90 2.95
CA LEU A 4 -11.56 -0.13 3.77
C LEU A 4 -10.12 0.28 4.04
N VAL A 5 -9.75 0.31 5.32
CA VAL A 5 -8.37 0.54 5.72
C VAL A 5 -7.88 -0.70 6.45
N VAL A 6 -6.86 -1.34 5.90
CA VAL A 6 -6.28 -2.56 6.46
C VAL A 6 -4.95 -2.21 7.10
N GLY A 7 -4.81 -2.52 8.36
CA GLY A 7 -3.57 -2.34 9.10
C GLY A 7 -2.53 -3.38 8.70
N ASP A 8 -1.45 -3.39 9.40
CA ASP A 8 -0.24 -4.15 9.16
C ASP A 8 -0.46 -5.60 8.67
N VAL A 9 -0.22 -5.83 7.39
CA VAL A 9 -0.31 -7.17 6.78
C VAL A 9 1.04 -7.85 6.95
N VAL A 10 1.07 -8.93 7.72
CA VAL A 10 2.33 -9.62 8.07
C VAL A 10 2.46 -10.94 7.31
N GLY A 11 3.43 -11.00 6.40
CA GLY A 11 3.86 -12.20 5.70
C GLY A 11 2.78 -12.91 4.90
N ASN A 12 3.07 -14.14 4.54
CA ASN A 12 2.18 -14.96 3.71
C ASN A 12 0.80 -15.22 4.36
N PRO A 13 0.71 -15.54 5.68
CA PRO A 13 -0.61 -15.72 6.30
C PRO A 13 -1.48 -14.47 6.25
N GLY A 14 -0.86 -13.30 6.47
CA GLY A 14 -1.57 -12.02 6.38
C GLY A 14 -2.08 -11.74 4.98
N ARG A 15 -1.24 -11.97 3.96
CA ARG A 15 -1.64 -11.81 2.56
C ARG A 15 -2.77 -12.75 2.18
N LYS A 16 -2.69 -14.02 2.56
CA LYS A 16 -3.74 -15.00 2.24
C LYS A 16 -5.08 -14.61 2.84
N THR A 17 -5.09 -14.17 4.08
CA THR A 17 -6.30 -13.73 4.77
C THR A 17 -6.89 -12.50 4.09
N LEU A 18 -6.04 -11.53 3.76
CA LEU A 18 -6.46 -10.31 3.06
C LEU A 18 -7.08 -10.65 1.71
N TYR A 19 -6.42 -11.49 0.92
CA TYR A 19 -6.90 -11.83 -0.43
C TYR A 19 -8.24 -12.57 -0.37
N ALA A 20 -8.40 -13.49 0.56
CA ALA A 20 -9.66 -14.21 0.75
C ALA A 20 -10.80 -13.23 1.09
N TYR A 21 -10.54 -12.27 1.96
CA TYR A 21 -11.51 -11.25 2.33
C TYR A 21 -11.87 -10.36 1.13
N LEU A 22 -10.87 -9.90 0.39
CA LEU A 22 -11.09 -9.01 -0.75
C LEU A 22 -11.82 -9.71 -1.90
N GLU A 23 -11.54 -10.99 -2.12
CA GLU A 23 -12.26 -11.77 -3.13
C GLU A 23 -13.77 -11.81 -2.82
N LYS A 24 -14.10 -11.96 -1.55
CA LYS A 24 -15.49 -12.06 -1.11
C LYS A 24 -16.16 -10.71 -0.93
N MET A 25 -15.44 -9.73 -0.38
CA MET A 25 -16.01 -8.47 0.10
C MET A 25 -15.49 -7.21 -0.61
N GLY A 26 -14.46 -7.34 -1.44
CA GLY A 26 -13.78 -6.18 -2.04
C GLY A 26 -14.70 -5.24 -2.83
N ASP A 27 -15.68 -5.81 -3.53
CA ASP A 27 -16.61 -5.02 -4.35
C ASP A 27 -17.56 -4.14 -3.53
N LYS A 28 -17.64 -4.36 -2.22
CA LYS A 28 -18.48 -3.54 -1.33
C LYS A 28 -17.83 -2.24 -0.93
N TYR A 29 -16.55 -2.06 -1.24
CA TYR A 29 -15.80 -0.85 -0.90
C TYR A 29 -15.51 -0.02 -2.14
N ASP A 30 -15.51 1.28 -1.96
CA ASP A 30 -15.25 2.24 -3.04
C ASP A 30 -13.76 2.58 -3.12
N PHE A 31 -13.02 2.33 -2.05
CA PHE A 31 -11.58 2.61 -1.96
C PHE A 31 -10.95 1.69 -0.92
N ILE A 32 -9.76 1.14 -1.22
CA ILE A 32 -9.08 0.20 -0.33
C ILE A 32 -7.64 0.64 -0.11
N ILE A 33 -7.28 0.82 1.16
CA ILE A 33 -5.94 1.22 1.60
C ILE A 33 -5.37 0.10 2.47
N VAL A 34 -4.14 -0.32 2.20
CA VAL A 34 -3.49 -1.40 2.96
C VAL A 34 -2.09 -0.96 3.39
N ASN A 35 -1.74 -1.20 4.65
CA ASN A 35 -0.36 -1.06 5.09
C ASN A 35 0.40 -2.35 4.73
N GLY A 36 1.40 -2.24 3.87
CA GLY A 36 2.15 -3.37 3.33
C GLY A 36 3.60 -3.46 3.76
N GLU A 37 4.04 -2.67 4.74
CA GLU A 37 5.46 -2.62 5.11
C GLU A 37 6.04 -3.94 5.64
N ASN A 38 5.20 -4.85 6.12
CA ASN A 38 5.63 -6.15 6.65
C ASN A 38 5.08 -7.34 5.85
N SER A 39 4.61 -7.10 4.64
CA SER A 39 3.96 -8.12 3.84
C SER A 39 4.91 -9.18 3.27
N ALA A 40 6.21 -8.90 3.18
CA ALA A 40 7.22 -9.83 2.66
C ALA A 40 7.92 -10.56 3.82
N GLY A 41 7.29 -11.61 4.31
CA GLY A 41 7.90 -12.45 5.35
C GLY A 41 8.01 -11.78 6.72
N GLY A 42 7.28 -10.71 6.96
CA GLY A 42 7.26 -10.00 8.25
C GLY A 42 7.99 -8.66 8.25
N PHE A 43 8.73 -8.32 7.19
CA PHE A 43 9.37 -7.00 7.05
C PHE A 43 9.63 -6.69 5.58
N GLY A 44 9.27 -5.46 5.21
CA GLY A 44 9.42 -4.99 3.84
C GLY A 44 8.32 -5.48 2.92
N ILE A 45 8.39 -5.03 1.68
CA ILE A 45 7.50 -5.43 0.59
C ILE A 45 8.35 -5.60 -0.67
N THR A 46 8.06 -6.64 -1.45
CA THR A 46 8.73 -6.85 -2.74
C THR A 46 7.91 -6.26 -3.87
N THR A 47 8.56 -6.03 -5.01
CA THR A 47 7.90 -5.57 -6.23
C THR A 47 6.76 -6.51 -6.63
N LYS A 48 7.00 -7.82 -6.56
CA LYS A 48 5.98 -8.84 -6.88
C LYS A 48 4.76 -8.71 -5.98
N ILE A 49 4.96 -8.52 -4.66
CA ILE A 49 3.86 -8.38 -3.71
C ILE A 49 3.09 -7.09 -3.96
N ALA A 50 3.79 -5.97 -4.24
CA ALA A 50 3.14 -4.71 -4.56
C ALA A 50 2.25 -4.84 -5.80
N ASP A 51 2.76 -5.44 -6.87
CA ASP A 51 1.98 -5.71 -8.08
C ASP A 51 0.76 -6.58 -7.79
N GLU A 52 0.96 -7.60 -6.96
CA GLU A 52 -0.12 -8.51 -6.55
C GLU A 52 -1.22 -7.76 -5.78
N PHE A 53 -0.83 -6.89 -4.84
CA PHE A 53 -1.78 -6.06 -4.10
C PHE A 53 -2.63 -5.21 -5.04
N PHE A 54 -2.00 -4.52 -5.98
CA PHE A 54 -2.73 -3.67 -6.92
C PHE A 54 -3.64 -4.47 -7.85
N SER A 55 -3.30 -5.73 -8.15
CA SER A 55 -4.16 -6.61 -8.93
C SER A 55 -5.41 -7.08 -8.15
N LYS A 56 -5.42 -6.92 -6.83
CA LYS A 56 -6.51 -7.33 -5.93
C LYS A 56 -7.43 -6.18 -5.53
N LYS A 57 -7.51 -5.11 -6.31
CA LYS A 57 -8.36 -3.93 -6.05
C LYS A 57 -7.88 -3.04 -4.91
N ILE A 58 -6.68 -3.21 -4.44
CA ILE A 58 -6.08 -2.31 -3.47
C ILE A 58 -5.67 -1.04 -4.21
N ASP A 59 -6.12 0.10 -3.71
CA ASP A 59 -5.91 1.39 -4.39
C ASP A 59 -4.62 2.07 -3.96
N VAL A 60 -4.27 1.98 -2.67
CA VAL A 60 -3.06 2.60 -2.13
C VAL A 60 -2.43 1.68 -1.10
N ILE A 61 -1.12 1.57 -1.15
CA ILE A 61 -0.33 0.86 -0.14
C ILE A 61 0.43 1.90 0.67
N THR A 62 0.18 1.94 1.98
CA THR A 62 0.93 2.75 2.93
C THR A 62 2.04 1.93 3.57
N SER A 63 2.96 2.58 4.25
CA SER A 63 4.06 1.89 4.90
C SER A 63 4.60 2.64 6.12
N GLY A 64 5.59 2.05 6.76
CA GLY A 64 6.36 2.64 7.84
C GLY A 64 7.85 2.41 7.57
N ASN A 65 8.65 2.34 8.63
CA ASN A 65 10.10 2.24 8.51
C ASN A 65 10.57 0.93 7.83
N HIS A 66 9.78 -0.13 7.84
CA HIS A 66 10.16 -1.39 7.20
C HIS A 66 10.10 -1.35 5.68
N ILE A 67 9.58 -0.27 5.09
CA ILE A 67 9.59 -0.10 3.62
C ILE A 67 11.02 -0.17 3.04
N TRP A 68 12.02 0.18 3.84
CA TRP A 68 13.42 0.23 3.42
C TRP A 68 14.12 -1.12 3.47
N ASP A 69 13.49 -2.15 4.04
CA ASP A 69 14.13 -3.45 4.28
C ASP A 69 14.43 -4.22 2.99
N LYS A 70 13.66 -3.99 1.93
CA LYS A 70 13.86 -4.62 0.61
C LYS A 70 14.27 -3.56 -0.39
N LYS A 71 15.55 -3.53 -0.75
CA LYS A 71 16.10 -2.50 -1.64
C LYS A 71 15.46 -2.47 -3.02
N GLU A 72 14.97 -3.60 -3.50
CA GLU A 72 14.29 -3.67 -4.82
C GLU A 72 13.08 -2.76 -4.90
N ILE A 73 12.46 -2.41 -3.76
CA ILE A 73 11.26 -1.57 -3.74
C ILE A 73 11.56 -0.10 -4.04
N TYR A 74 12.81 0.33 -3.95
CA TYR A 74 13.17 1.74 -4.14
C TYR A 74 12.81 2.23 -5.54
N THR A 75 13.07 1.44 -6.57
CA THR A 75 12.69 1.78 -7.94
C THR A 75 11.17 1.83 -8.10
N TYR A 76 10.49 0.91 -7.46
CA TYR A 76 9.02 0.86 -7.47
C TYR A 76 8.43 2.11 -6.82
N LEU A 77 8.98 2.53 -5.68
CA LEU A 77 8.56 3.75 -4.99
C LEU A 77 8.67 4.99 -5.86
N GLU A 78 9.74 5.09 -6.66
CA GLU A 78 9.92 6.21 -7.58
C GLU A 78 8.93 6.19 -8.73
N ALA A 79 8.54 5.00 -9.19
CA ALA A 79 7.69 4.85 -10.37
C ALA A 79 6.20 4.84 -10.05
N SER A 80 5.80 4.55 -8.82
CA SER A 80 4.39 4.39 -8.44
C SER A 80 3.89 5.56 -7.60
N ASP A 81 2.70 6.05 -7.95
CA ASP A 81 2.02 7.07 -7.14
C ASP A 81 1.17 6.45 -6.03
N ARG A 82 1.06 5.13 -6.00
CA ARG A 82 0.14 4.43 -5.09
C ARG A 82 0.83 3.61 -4.01
N LEU A 83 2.15 3.46 -4.07
CA LEU A 83 2.94 2.91 -2.99
C LEU A 83 3.64 4.05 -2.28
N LEU A 84 3.32 4.26 -1.01
CA LEU A 84 3.78 5.42 -0.26
C LEU A 84 4.82 5.01 0.79
N ARG A 85 5.86 5.82 0.92
CA ARG A 85 6.75 5.78 2.07
C ARG A 85 6.24 6.77 3.11
N PRO A 86 6.68 6.71 4.39
CA PRO A 86 6.26 7.73 5.34
C PRO A 86 6.65 9.13 4.90
N LEU A 87 5.72 10.07 5.01
CA LEU A 87 5.89 11.46 4.60
C LEU A 87 7.01 12.15 5.37
N ASN A 88 7.23 11.77 6.62
CA ASN A 88 8.18 12.42 7.52
C ASN A 88 9.63 11.95 7.34
N TYR A 89 9.99 11.44 6.16
CA TYR A 89 11.38 11.26 5.74
C TYR A 89 11.82 12.43 4.86
N PRO A 90 13.13 12.76 4.81
CA PRO A 90 13.62 13.93 4.07
C PRO A 90 13.27 13.86 2.58
N LYS A 91 12.71 14.96 2.09
CA LYS A 91 12.40 15.10 0.68
C LYS A 91 13.71 15.30 -0.12
N GLY A 92 13.79 14.69 -1.29
CA GLY A 92 14.94 14.82 -2.18
C GLY A 92 16.06 13.82 -1.95
N THR A 93 16.16 13.22 -0.74
CA THR A 93 17.15 12.17 -0.44
C THR A 93 16.49 10.81 -0.26
N THR A 94 15.17 10.78 -0.15
CA THR A 94 14.39 9.57 0.09
C THR A 94 13.55 9.25 -1.14
N PRO A 95 13.60 8.02 -1.68
CA PRO A 95 12.80 7.68 -2.86
C PRO A 95 11.31 7.69 -2.57
N GLY A 96 10.52 8.02 -3.59
CA GLY A 96 9.07 7.95 -3.53
C GLY A 96 8.39 9.14 -2.88
N LYS A 97 7.11 8.95 -2.59
CA LYS A 97 6.24 9.96 -2.01
C LYS A 97 5.60 9.48 -0.73
N GLY A 98 5.27 10.42 0.16
CA GLY A 98 4.53 10.13 1.38
C GLY A 98 3.04 10.41 1.30
N TYR A 99 2.55 10.92 0.17
CA TYR A 99 1.13 11.23 -0.02
C TYR A 99 0.73 11.03 -1.48
N THR A 100 -0.57 10.84 -1.69
CA THR A 100 -1.13 10.77 -3.04
C THR A 100 -2.59 11.17 -3.01
N VAL A 101 -3.13 11.52 -4.19
CA VAL A 101 -4.55 11.74 -4.38
C VAL A 101 -5.01 10.82 -5.50
N VAL A 102 -5.97 9.94 -5.20
CA VAL A 102 -6.45 8.93 -6.13
C VAL A 102 -7.96 8.99 -6.19
N GLU A 103 -8.50 8.85 -7.39
CA GLU A 103 -9.94 8.83 -7.59
C GLU A 103 -10.50 7.46 -7.22
N SER A 104 -11.58 7.46 -6.41
CA SER A 104 -12.29 6.25 -6.03
C SER A 104 -13.14 5.71 -7.17
N ARG A 105 -13.69 4.51 -6.98
CA ARG A 105 -14.62 3.90 -7.95
C ARG A 105 -15.89 4.73 -8.16
N LYS A 106 -16.20 5.63 -7.23
CA LYS A 106 -17.33 6.56 -7.36
C LYS A 106 -16.94 7.92 -7.93
N GLY A 107 -15.72 8.08 -8.39
CA GLY A 107 -15.26 9.33 -8.96
C GLY A 107 -14.94 10.42 -7.94
N VAL A 108 -14.80 10.06 -6.66
CA VAL A 108 -14.44 10.98 -5.58
C VAL A 108 -12.93 10.92 -5.36
N LYS A 109 -12.29 12.07 -5.29
CA LYS A 109 -10.86 12.15 -5.02
C LYS A 109 -10.59 11.86 -3.54
N VAL A 110 -9.67 10.95 -3.28
CA VAL A 110 -9.26 10.56 -1.92
C VAL A 110 -7.79 10.90 -1.74
N GLY A 111 -7.49 11.73 -0.75
CA GLY A 111 -6.12 12.02 -0.36
C GLY A 111 -5.66 11.03 0.70
N VAL A 112 -4.49 10.45 0.52
CA VAL A 112 -3.90 9.49 1.45
C VAL A 112 -2.52 9.97 1.84
N ILE A 113 -2.27 10.04 3.14
CA ILE A 113 -0.96 10.39 3.70
C ILE A 113 -0.46 9.20 4.50
N SER A 114 0.77 8.75 4.22
CA SER A 114 1.46 7.78 5.04
C SER A 114 2.37 8.53 5.99
N ALA A 115 2.31 8.22 7.28
CA ALA A 115 3.14 8.88 8.29
C ALA A 115 3.62 7.86 9.33
N GLN A 116 4.80 8.10 9.84
CA GLN A 116 5.39 7.24 10.87
C GLN A 116 5.37 7.93 12.22
#